data_698f93827db34552d402ca24b735e4bf
#
_entry.id   698f93827db34552d402ca24b735e4bf
#
_cell.length_a   1.000
_cell.length_b   1.000
_cell.length_c   1.000
_cell.angle_alpha   90.00
_cell.angle_beta   90.00
_cell.angle_gamma   90.00
#
_symmetry.space_group_name_H-M   'P 1'
#
loop_
_entity.id
_entity.type
_entity.pdbx_description
1 polymer ?
#
loop_
_entity_poly.entity_id
_entity_poly.type
_entity_poly.pdbx_seq_one_letter_code
_entity_poly.pdbx_strand_id
1 'polypeptide(L)'
;MTAGEEVTDLLQRLIRLDTTNPPGNETLAAELLRDYLESAGVACELYARDPGRANLVARIPGRGDGPSLALLSHTDVVLADPAEWMHDPFGGELIDGVVWGRGALDMKGDVAAKAVAMARLARDGWRGSGDLVFVAAADEEVGDGFGLEWLVQAHPEAVRTDFSVNEGAGERVELGGKVLYLCSVSEKMSSPFLLRVFGRSGHASMPGIADNALVKAAPLIAQLGVFEQKPQLIPEVEAFLQILLGEVPAPEDVLDRARAVSPLAAELIEPLLSMTVAPTKAHASDKRNVIPAVCEITVDCRLLPGQTPEGAAATIASWLGDGDYELVNTEGKGGTRSEIGGPLWDAVRGFVEQEEPGAQAAPFCVAGFTDSHWVRDAFGTVAYGFFPARAMDPETSARLIQSADERVPVADLELGVRWITHAARAVCG
;
A
#
# COMPACT_ATOMS: atom_id res chain seq x y z
N MET A 1 18.23 26.51 1.98
CA MET A 1 18.17 25.07 1.65
C MET A 1 17.16 24.90 0.51
N THR A 2 17.53 24.23 -0.57
CA THR A 2 16.58 23.86 -1.64
C THR A 2 15.58 22.82 -1.11
N ALA A 3 14.51 22.54 -1.87
CA ALA A 3 13.57 21.49 -1.47
C ALA A 3 14.25 20.11 -1.45
N GLY A 4 15.13 19.85 -2.43
CA GLY A 4 15.89 18.60 -2.52
C GLY A 4 16.84 18.41 -1.35
N GLU A 5 17.61 19.43 -0.96
CA GLU A 5 18.49 19.35 0.22
C GLU A 5 17.68 19.11 1.50
N GLU A 6 16.54 19.78 1.64
CA GLU A 6 15.70 19.70 2.84
C GLU A 6 15.02 18.33 2.98
N VAL A 7 14.47 17.79 1.88
CA VAL A 7 13.83 16.46 1.91
C VAL A 7 14.84 15.34 2.08
N THR A 8 16.03 15.48 1.50
CA THR A 8 17.11 14.52 1.66
C THR A 8 17.58 14.46 3.11
N ASP A 9 17.83 15.63 3.75
CA ASP A 9 18.26 15.68 5.17
C ASP A 9 17.20 15.04 6.09
N LEU A 10 15.93 15.39 5.88
CA LEU A 10 14.83 14.83 6.70
C LEU A 10 14.70 13.31 6.50
N LEU A 11 14.76 12.84 5.25
CA LEU A 11 14.69 11.40 4.96
C LEU A 11 15.86 10.63 5.59
N GLN A 12 17.10 11.15 5.45
CA GLN A 12 18.27 10.52 6.06
C GLN A 12 18.12 10.38 7.57
N ARG A 13 17.55 11.40 8.22
CA ARG A 13 17.27 11.38 9.66
C ARG A 13 16.19 10.38 10.02
N LEU A 14 15.11 10.27 9.23
CA LEU A 14 14.04 9.30 9.43
C LEU A 14 14.54 7.86 9.26
N ILE A 15 15.36 7.59 8.23
CA ILE A 15 15.93 6.25 8.00
C ILE A 15 16.80 5.81 9.19
N ARG A 16 17.56 6.72 9.80
CA ARG A 16 18.43 6.43 10.96
C ARG A 16 17.65 6.09 12.24
N LEU A 17 16.35 6.28 12.24
CA LEU A 17 15.47 5.84 13.33
C LEU A 17 14.92 4.45 12.97
N ASP A 18 15.30 3.46 13.76
CA ASP A 18 14.78 2.10 13.60
C ASP A 18 13.34 2.03 14.13
N THR A 19 12.39 2.05 13.20
CA THR A 19 10.96 1.89 13.44
C THR A 19 10.44 0.55 12.89
N THR A 20 11.29 -0.46 12.90
CA THR A 20 10.92 -1.81 12.46
C THR A 20 9.72 -2.33 13.25
N ASN A 21 8.74 -2.81 12.55
CA ASN A 21 7.51 -3.37 13.11
C ASN A 21 7.37 -4.85 12.68
N PRO A 22 7.26 -5.82 13.62
CA PRO A 22 7.33 -5.65 15.07
C PRO A 22 8.76 -5.39 15.60
N PRO A 23 8.95 -4.76 16.78
CA PRO A 23 7.93 -4.37 17.78
C PRO A 23 7.31 -2.99 17.54
N GLY A 24 7.85 -2.18 16.61
CA GLY A 24 7.51 -0.78 16.40
C GLY A 24 8.21 0.15 17.40
N ASN A 25 8.58 1.34 16.92
CA ASN A 25 9.19 2.42 17.71
C ASN A 25 8.85 3.77 17.05
N GLU A 26 7.66 3.91 16.54
CA GLU A 26 7.26 5.02 15.67
C GLU A 26 7.27 6.37 16.41
N THR A 27 7.20 6.36 17.74
CA THR A 27 7.34 7.58 18.54
C THR A 27 8.62 8.33 18.22
N LEU A 28 9.72 7.66 17.88
CA LEU A 28 10.97 8.29 17.47
C LEU A 28 10.79 9.14 16.20
N ALA A 29 10.11 8.59 15.20
CA ALA A 29 9.82 9.30 13.95
C ALA A 29 8.78 10.41 14.16
N ALA A 30 7.73 10.14 14.94
CA ALA A 30 6.69 11.11 15.25
C ALA A 30 7.24 12.35 15.99
N GLU A 31 8.16 12.16 16.93
CA GLU A 31 8.83 13.26 17.64
C GLU A 31 9.77 14.06 16.73
N LEU A 32 10.54 13.38 15.88
CA LEU A 32 11.39 14.05 14.89
C LEU A 32 10.56 14.93 13.94
N LEU A 33 9.45 14.40 13.42
CA LEU A 33 8.55 15.10 12.51
C LEU A 33 7.84 16.26 13.23
N ARG A 34 7.38 16.08 14.46
CA ARG A 34 6.82 17.14 15.28
C ARG A 34 7.80 18.31 15.41
N ASP A 35 9.02 18.04 15.88
CA ASP A 35 10.03 19.09 16.10
C ASP A 35 10.36 19.82 14.79
N TYR A 36 10.42 19.10 13.68
CA TYR A 36 10.64 19.67 12.35
C TYR A 36 9.48 20.59 11.93
N LEU A 37 8.24 20.15 12.03
CA LEU A 37 7.04 20.89 11.61
C LEU A 37 6.74 22.08 12.54
N GLU A 38 6.90 21.92 13.86
CA GLU A 38 6.75 23.00 14.82
C GLU A 38 7.79 24.12 14.60
N SER A 39 9.02 23.77 14.17
CA SER A 39 10.03 24.76 13.78
C SER A 39 9.61 25.62 12.57
N ALA A 40 8.68 25.13 11.75
CA ALA A 40 8.06 25.84 10.63
C ALA A 40 6.76 26.55 11.02
N GLY A 41 6.33 26.47 12.28
CA GLY A 41 5.10 27.09 12.78
C GLY A 41 3.82 26.29 12.52
N VAL A 42 3.93 24.98 12.26
CA VAL A 42 2.79 24.07 12.12
C VAL A 42 2.41 23.51 13.49
N ALA A 43 1.12 23.53 13.83
CA ALA A 43 0.62 22.91 15.04
C ALA A 43 0.62 21.37 14.91
N CYS A 44 1.18 20.69 15.91
CA CYS A 44 1.34 19.25 15.94
C CYS A 44 0.75 18.64 17.22
N GLU A 45 0.13 17.48 17.10
CA GLU A 45 -0.36 16.67 18.20
C GLU A 45 0.13 15.23 18.05
N LEU A 46 0.54 14.61 19.15
CA LEU A 46 0.91 13.20 19.21
C LEU A 46 -0.21 12.40 19.86
N TYR A 47 -0.62 11.34 19.20
CA TYR A 47 -1.64 10.39 19.66
C TYR A 47 -1.00 9.01 19.82
N ALA A 48 -1.03 8.45 21.00
CA ALA A 48 -0.40 7.17 21.29
C ALA A 48 -1.28 6.28 22.15
N ARG A 49 -1.63 5.12 21.65
CA ARG A 49 -2.26 4.03 22.42
C ARG A 49 -1.22 3.31 23.30
N ASP A 50 0.01 3.22 22.81
CA ASP A 50 1.20 2.76 23.53
C ASP A 50 2.29 3.83 23.42
N PRO A 51 3.06 4.11 24.50
CA PRO A 51 4.06 5.18 24.48
C PRO A 51 5.13 5.06 23.40
N GLY A 52 5.42 3.84 22.92
CA GLY A 52 6.37 3.58 21.83
C GLY A 52 5.79 3.71 20.42
N ARG A 53 4.48 3.78 20.30
CA ARG A 53 3.71 3.65 19.05
C ARG A 53 2.89 4.92 18.75
N ALA A 54 3.54 6.10 18.75
CA ALA A 54 2.84 7.36 18.55
C ALA A 54 2.59 7.66 17.08
N ASN A 55 1.40 8.21 16.83
CA ASN A 55 1.00 8.81 15.56
C ASN A 55 1.15 10.33 15.68
N LEU A 56 1.62 11.00 14.63
CA LEU A 56 1.63 12.44 14.54
C LEU A 56 0.48 12.94 13.68
N VAL A 57 -0.24 13.93 14.16
CA VAL A 57 -1.18 14.73 13.36
C VAL A 57 -0.75 16.19 13.40
N ALA A 58 -0.45 16.75 12.22
CA ALA A 58 -0.11 18.15 12.06
C ALA A 58 -1.14 18.87 11.19
N ARG A 59 -1.45 20.14 11.48
CA ARG A 59 -2.53 20.86 10.78
C ARG A 59 -2.14 22.30 10.46
N ILE A 60 -2.37 22.68 9.19
CA ILE A 60 -2.48 24.08 8.78
C ILE A 60 -3.97 24.37 8.62
N PRO A 61 -4.59 25.15 9.53
CA PRO A 61 -6.02 25.43 9.47
C PRO A 61 -6.34 26.33 8.28
N GLY A 62 -7.43 25.99 7.59
CA GLY A 62 -7.99 26.78 6.49
C GLY A 62 -8.57 28.12 6.97
N ARG A 63 -9.03 28.93 6.01
CA ARG A 63 -9.66 30.24 6.27
C ARG A 63 -11.18 30.17 6.34
N GLY A 64 -11.77 29.01 6.02
CA GLY A 64 -13.23 28.83 5.94
C GLY A 64 -13.60 27.36 5.82
N ASP A 65 -14.76 27.10 5.23
CA ASP A 65 -15.37 25.78 5.08
C ASP A 65 -15.07 25.14 3.71
N GLY A 66 -13.89 25.42 3.15
CA GLY A 66 -13.45 24.80 1.90
C GLY A 66 -13.06 23.34 2.10
N PRO A 67 -12.83 22.60 0.99
CA PRO A 67 -12.46 21.20 1.07
C PRO A 67 -11.13 20.99 1.78
N SER A 68 -11.09 20.00 2.65
CA SER A 68 -9.92 19.61 3.43
C SER A 68 -9.15 18.47 2.77
N LEU A 69 -7.82 18.46 2.94
CA LEU A 69 -6.92 17.44 2.39
C LEU A 69 -6.06 16.83 3.49
N ALA A 70 -6.08 15.51 3.63
CA ALA A 70 -5.12 14.77 4.42
C ALA A 70 -3.94 14.28 3.57
N LEU A 71 -2.74 14.39 4.11
CA LEU A 71 -1.52 13.76 3.65
C LEU A 71 -1.26 12.55 4.56
N LEU A 72 -1.74 11.38 4.15
CA LEU A 72 -1.61 10.15 4.94
C LEU A 72 -0.27 9.50 4.70
N SER A 73 0.35 8.96 5.73
CA SER A 73 1.61 8.22 5.65
C SER A 73 1.76 7.33 6.87
N HIS A 74 2.58 6.28 6.77
CA HIS A 74 3.05 5.51 7.92
C HIS A 74 4.55 5.68 8.15
N THR A 75 5.00 5.38 9.36
CA THR A 75 6.39 5.59 9.80
C THR A 75 7.08 4.30 10.22
N ASP A 76 6.34 3.23 10.44
CA ASP A 76 6.90 1.90 10.62
C ASP A 76 7.45 1.33 9.31
N VAL A 77 8.29 0.34 9.42
CA VAL A 77 8.93 -0.33 8.29
C VAL A 77 9.07 -1.82 8.58
N VAL A 78 9.09 -2.66 7.54
CA VAL A 78 9.34 -4.09 7.68
C VAL A 78 10.78 -4.38 8.12
N LEU A 79 11.01 -5.61 8.59
CA LEU A 79 12.33 -6.13 8.99
C LEU A 79 13.38 -5.94 7.90
N ALA A 80 14.61 -5.67 8.32
CA ALA A 80 15.78 -5.65 7.45
C ALA A 80 16.89 -6.53 8.07
N ASP A 81 17.40 -7.50 7.30
CA ASP A 81 18.61 -8.25 7.69
C ASP A 81 19.84 -7.56 7.08
N PRO A 82 20.69 -6.91 7.90
CA PRO A 82 21.87 -6.20 7.38
C PRO A 82 22.82 -7.07 6.54
N ALA A 83 22.77 -8.39 6.70
CA ALA A 83 23.62 -9.30 5.94
C ALA A 83 23.22 -9.41 4.44
N GLU A 84 22.01 -9.00 4.09
CA GLU A 84 21.50 -8.98 2.72
C GLU A 84 21.73 -7.64 2.01
N TRP A 85 22.17 -6.59 2.74
CA TRP A 85 22.29 -5.24 2.23
C TRP A 85 23.72 -4.87 1.84
N MET A 86 23.89 -4.11 0.75
CA MET A 86 25.18 -3.54 0.35
C MET A 86 25.59 -2.37 1.25
N HIS A 87 24.61 -1.63 1.79
CA HIS A 87 24.78 -0.50 2.70
C HIS A 87 23.98 -0.74 3.96
N ASP A 88 24.32 -0.04 5.07
CA ASP A 88 23.54 -0.14 6.31
C ASP A 88 22.07 0.25 6.07
N PRO A 89 21.09 -0.66 6.29
CA PRO A 89 19.68 -0.36 6.08
C PRO A 89 19.16 0.83 6.89
N PHE A 90 19.82 1.19 7.98
CA PHE A 90 19.49 2.36 8.81
C PHE A 90 20.56 3.46 8.74
N GLY A 91 21.48 3.40 7.78
CA GLY A 91 22.52 4.42 7.58
C GLY A 91 22.01 5.72 6.97
N GLY A 92 21.01 5.63 6.09
CA GLY A 92 20.49 6.78 5.34
C GLY A 92 21.58 7.42 4.48
N GLU A 93 22.37 6.62 3.78
CA GLU A 93 23.48 7.10 2.96
C GLU A 93 22.97 7.77 1.68
N LEU A 94 23.59 8.89 1.32
CA LEU A 94 23.37 9.56 0.03
C LEU A 94 24.52 9.22 -0.91
N ILE A 95 24.24 8.44 -1.96
CA ILE A 95 25.23 7.98 -2.94
C ILE A 95 24.74 8.33 -4.33
N ASP A 96 25.50 9.09 -5.07
CA ASP A 96 25.20 9.49 -6.46
C ASP A 96 23.78 10.05 -6.67
N GLY A 97 23.29 10.83 -5.71
CA GLY A 97 21.95 11.43 -5.77
C GLY A 97 20.81 10.49 -5.40
N VAL A 98 21.12 9.34 -4.78
CA VAL A 98 20.15 8.33 -4.33
C VAL A 98 20.31 8.13 -2.82
N VAL A 99 19.22 8.19 -2.07
CA VAL A 99 19.20 7.92 -0.62
C VAL A 99 18.90 6.43 -0.42
N TRP A 100 19.77 5.74 0.31
CA TRP A 100 19.69 4.31 0.58
C TRP A 100 19.21 4.06 2.01
N GLY A 101 18.32 3.10 2.17
CA GLY A 101 17.90 2.61 3.48
C GLY A 101 16.50 2.06 3.51
N ARG A 102 16.18 1.29 4.54
CA ARG A 102 14.84 0.72 4.77
C ARG A 102 13.83 1.85 4.99
N GLY A 103 12.71 1.78 4.28
CA GLY A 103 11.68 2.81 4.27
C GLY A 103 11.95 3.96 3.29
N ALA A 104 13.01 3.89 2.48
CA ALA A 104 13.27 4.93 1.49
C ALA A 104 12.16 5.02 0.44
N LEU A 105 11.52 3.89 0.06
CA LEU A 105 10.37 3.80 -0.81
C LEU A 105 9.07 3.58 -0.02
N ASP A 106 9.09 2.72 0.98
CA ASP A 106 7.92 2.30 1.74
C ASP A 106 8.10 2.59 3.24
N MET A 107 7.62 3.80 3.75
CA MET A 107 7.29 4.97 2.93
C MET A 107 7.89 6.26 3.53
N LYS A 108 9.07 6.19 4.24
CA LYS A 108 9.71 7.36 4.85
C LYS A 108 10.11 8.44 3.84
N GLY A 109 10.32 8.06 2.55
CA GLY A 109 10.55 9.00 1.46
C GLY A 109 9.36 9.91 1.23
N ASP A 110 8.17 9.32 1.16
CA ASP A 110 6.90 10.03 1.02
C ASP A 110 6.60 10.86 2.28
N VAL A 111 6.80 10.28 3.48
CA VAL A 111 6.71 11.00 4.78
C VAL A 111 7.54 12.28 4.76
N ALA A 112 8.80 12.19 4.34
CA ALA A 112 9.71 13.34 4.29
C ALA A 112 9.23 14.39 3.29
N ALA A 113 8.78 13.97 2.10
CA ALA A 113 8.29 14.89 1.07
C ALA A 113 7.02 15.64 1.51
N LYS A 114 6.06 14.94 2.15
CA LYS A 114 4.83 15.52 2.71
C LYS A 114 5.14 16.51 3.82
N ALA A 115 6.02 16.14 4.76
CA ALA A 115 6.43 17.02 5.86
C ALA A 115 7.15 18.27 5.35
N VAL A 116 8.07 18.13 4.38
CA VAL A 116 8.79 19.28 3.79
C VAL A 116 7.82 20.19 3.02
N ALA A 117 6.92 19.64 2.21
CA ALA A 117 5.93 20.44 1.50
C ALA A 117 5.04 21.24 2.46
N MET A 118 4.54 20.62 3.53
CA MET A 118 3.75 21.29 4.56
C MET A 118 4.55 22.39 5.28
N ALA A 119 5.77 22.10 5.69
CA ALA A 119 6.64 23.08 6.36
C ALA A 119 6.93 24.30 5.46
N ARG A 120 7.17 24.08 4.16
CA ARG A 120 7.41 25.17 3.21
C ARG A 120 6.16 26.00 2.99
N LEU A 121 4.99 25.38 2.83
CA LEU A 121 3.70 26.08 2.75
C LEU A 121 3.45 26.96 3.98
N ALA A 122 3.74 26.43 5.18
CA ALA A 122 3.60 27.19 6.43
C ALA A 122 4.55 28.41 6.49
N ARG A 123 5.83 28.23 6.16
CA ARG A 123 6.82 29.32 6.10
C ARG A 123 6.45 30.40 5.08
N ASP A 124 5.84 30.02 3.97
CA ASP A 124 5.31 30.94 2.96
C ASP A 124 4.01 31.64 3.41
N GLY A 125 3.50 31.32 4.59
CA GLY A 125 2.24 31.87 5.12
C GLY A 125 1.00 31.42 4.35
N TRP A 126 1.10 30.30 3.60
CA TRP A 126 -0.02 29.78 2.84
C TRP A 126 -1.13 29.27 3.77
N ARG A 127 -2.36 29.58 3.38
CA ARG A 127 -3.57 29.03 4.00
C ARG A 127 -4.63 28.84 2.94
N GLY A 128 -5.11 27.62 2.83
CA GLY A 128 -6.22 27.27 1.94
C GLY A 128 -7.59 27.77 2.44
N SER A 129 -8.64 27.49 1.71
CA SER A 129 -10.03 27.63 2.15
C SER A 129 -10.39 26.51 3.16
N GLY A 130 -9.91 25.28 2.95
CA GLY A 130 -10.01 24.15 3.87
C GLY A 130 -8.70 23.81 4.56
N ASP A 131 -8.75 22.89 5.51
CA ASP A 131 -7.60 22.43 6.27
C ASP A 131 -6.66 21.56 5.44
N LEU A 132 -5.34 21.73 5.68
CA LEU A 132 -4.33 20.75 5.27
C LEU A 132 -3.88 19.98 6.52
N VAL A 133 -4.04 18.67 6.52
CA VAL A 133 -3.72 17.77 7.63
C VAL A 133 -2.62 16.81 7.19
N PHE A 134 -1.57 16.64 7.98
CA PHE A 134 -0.56 15.62 7.77
C PHE A 134 -0.69 14.58 8.87
N VAL A 135 -0.78 13.31 8.49
CA VAL A 135 -0.87 12.17 9.40
C VAL A 135 0.33 11.27 9.12
N ALA A 136 1.21 11.12 10.10
CA ALA A 136 2.28 10.13 10.10
C ALA A 136 1.90 9.05 11.12
N ALA A 137 1.26 8.00 10.62
CA ALA A 137 0.71 6.91 11.41
C ALA A 137 1.78 5.89 11.81
N ALA A 138 1.49 5.14 12.85
CA ALA A 138 2.18 3.92 13.23
C ALA A 138 1.48 2.71 12.58
N ASP A 139 2.14 1.53 12.61
CA ASP A 139 1.49 0.22 12.55
C ASP A 139 0.74 -0.14 11.25
N GLU A 140 1.13 0.42 10.11
CA GLU A 140 0.55 0.03 8.82
C GLU A 140 0.97 -1.37 8.41
N GLU A 141 2.25 -1.69 8.56
CA GLU A 141 2.90 -2.92 8.10
C GLU A 141 2.42 -4.20 8.81
N VAL A 142 1.81 -4.06 9.98
CA VAL A 142 1.30 -5.20 10.78
C VAL A 142 -0.21 -5.06 11.04
N GLY A 143 -0.68 -3.87 11.41
CA GLY A 143 -2.09 -3.60 11.66
C GLY A 143 -2.62 -4.16 12.97
N ASP A 144 -1.87 -3.99 14.06
CA ASP A 144 -2.23 -4.41 15.42
C ASP A 144 -3.11 -3.38 16.16
N GLY A 145 -3.58 -2.35 15.46
CA GLY A 145 -4.52 -1.33 15.98
C GLY A 145 -3.85 -0.24 16.82
N PHE A 146 -2.64 0.20 16.44
CA PHE A 146 -1.95 1.34 17.04
C PHE A 146 -1.93 2.57 16.12
N GLY A 147 -2.18 2.38 14.82
CA GLY A 147 -2.05 3.36 13.75
C GLY A 147 -3.35 4.08 13.37
N LEU A 148 -3.54 4.26 12.07
CA LEU A 148 -4.68 5.01 11.52
C LEU A 148 -6.02 4.36 11.87
N GLU A 149 -6.11 3.02 11.96
CA GLU A 149 -7.29 2.31 12.46
C GLU A 149 -7.74 2.85 13.81
N TRP A 150 -6.82 2.92 14.77
CA TRP A 150 -7.10 3.43 16.09
C TRP A 150 -7.43 4.93 16.10
N LEU A 151 -6.73 5.75 15.30
CA LEU A 151 -7.02 7.18 15.17
C LEU A 151 -8.46 7.43 14.67
N VAL A 152 -8.88 6.70 13.66
CA VAL A 152 -10.24 6.80 13.10
C VAL A 152 -11.30 6.46 14.14
N GLN A 153 -11.04 5.48 15.01
CA GLN A 153 -11.99 5.04 16.05
C GLN A 153 -11.99 5.94 17.28
N ALA A 154 -10.79 6.31 17.77
CA ALA A 154 -10.62 7.01 19.05
C ALA A 154 -10.54 8.54 18.92
N HIS A 155 -10.05 9.04 17.77
CA HIS A 155 -9.79 10.46 17.52
C HIS A 155 -10.27 10.88 16.11
N PRO A 156 -11.52 10.58 15.70
CA PRO A 156 -12.00 10.81 14.34
C PRO A 156 -11.85 12.26 13.84
N GLU A 157 -12.04 13.26 14.74
CA GLU A 157 -11.87 14.67 14.34
C GLU A 157 -10.44 15.05 14.01
N ALA A 158 -9.45 14.30 14.49
CA ALA A 158 -8.04 14.57 14.18
C ALA A 158 -7.72 14.26 12.71
N VAL A 159 -8.38 13.24 12.12
CA VAL A 159 -8.04 12.66 10.82
C VAL A 159 -9.12 12.76 9.76
N ARG A 160 -10.35 13.20 10.13
CA ARG A 160 -11.45 13.37 9.17
C ARG A 160 -11.15 14.50 8.20
N THR A 161 -11.20 14.20 6.90
CA THR A 161 -11.04 15.15 5.79
C THR A 161 -11.91 14.73 4.61
N ASP A 162 -12.14 15.66 3.66
CA ASP A 162 -12.90 15.38 2.43
C ASP A 162 -12.08 14.56 1.44
N PHE A 163 -10.78 14.87 1.35
CA PHE A 163 -9.82 14.25 0.44
C PHE A 163 -8.59 13.75 1.19
N SER A 164 -7.94 12.73 0.63
CA SER A 164 -6.61 12.33 1.12
C SER A 164 -5.70 11.84 0.00
N VAL A 165 -4.40 12.10 0.17
CA VAL A 165 -3.32 11.55 -0.63
C VAL A 165 -2.50 10.61 0.25
N ASN A 166 -2.35 9.37 -0.21
CA ASN A 166 -1.57 8.33 0.44
C ASN A 166 -0.56 7.72 -0.53
N GLU A 167 0.09 6.66 -0.13
CA GLU A 167 0.89 5.77 -0.97
C GLU A 167 0.02 4.91 -1.90
N GLY A 168 0.65 4.07 -2.73
CA GLY A 168 0.01 3.01 -3.49
C GLY A 168 0.19 3.08 -5.00
N ALA A 169 0.61 4.22 -5.56
CA ALA A 169 1.00 4.39 -6.97
C ALA A 169 1.70 5.74 -7.18
N GLY A 170 2.04 6.07 -8.40
CA GLY A 170 2.71 7.32 -8.80
C GLY A 170 3.76 7.09 -9.88
N GLU A 171 4.05 5.85 -10.21
CA GLU A 171 5.09 5.47 -11.16
C GLU A 171 4.75 5.96 -12.56
N ARG A 172 5.77 6.51 -13.21
CA ARG A 172 5.75 6.83 -14.63
C ARG A 172 6.05 5.56 -15.44
N VAL A 173 5.10 5.15 -16.26
CA VAL A 173 5.22 3.99 -17.15
C VAL A 173 5.05 4.39 -18.62
N GLU A 174 5.77 3.72 -19.50
CA GLU A 174 5.61 3.88 -20.95
C GLU A 174 4.96 2.64 -21.54
N LEU A 175 3.71 2.76 -21.99
CA LEU A 175 2.92 1.65 -22.51
C LEU A 175 2.35 2.02 -23.87
N GLY A 176 2.69 1.27 -24.92
CA GLY A 176 2.16 1.47 -26.27
C GLY A 176 2.42 2.86 -26.85
N GLY A 177 3.55 3.48 -26.52
CA GLY A 177 3.91 4.83 -26.94
C GLY A 177 3.19 5.96 -26.18
N LYS A 178 2.46 5.61 -25.10
CA LYS A 178 1.84 6.57 -24.18
C LYS A 178 2.66 6.64 -22.89
N VAL A 179 2.81 7.84 -22.35
CA VAL A 179 3.38 8.07 -21.03
C VAL A 179 2.25 8.19 -20.04
N LEU A 180 2.21 7.30 -19.05
CA LEU A 180 1.17 7.27 -18.03
C LEU A 180 1.81 7.40 -16.64
N TYR A 181 1.14 8.13 -15.75
CA TYR A 181 1.38 8.11 -14.32
C TYR A 181 0.23 7.37 -13.65
N LEU A 182 0.53 6.28 -12.94
CA LEU A 182 -0.48 5.48 -12.27
C LEU A 182 -0.97 6.24 -11.02
N CYS A 183 -2.28 6.22 -10.79
CA CYS A 183 -2.88 6.80 -9.60
C CYS A 183 -3.85 5.78 -8.99
N SER A 184 -3.54 5.28 -7.80
CA SER A 184 -4.39 4.34 -7.10
C SER A 184 -5.65 5.02 -6.60
N VAL A 185 -6.80 4.58 -7.08
CA VAL A 185 -8.11 5.05 -6.65
C VAL A 185 -8.89 3.98 -5.90
N SER A 186 -8.37 2.76 -5.90
CA SER A 186 -8.93 1.60 -5.21
C SER A 186 -7.83 0.60 -4.83
N GLU A 187 -8.18 -0.38 -4.03
CA GLU A 187 -7.28 -1.40 -3.52
C GLU A 187 -8.00 -2.74 -3.36
N LYS A 188 -7.27 -3.84 -3.49
CA LYS A 188 -7.81 -5.18 -3.19
C LYS A 188 -7.94 -5.36 -1.67
N MET A 189 -8.90 -6.20 -1.27
CA MET A 189 -9.02 -6.63 0.12
C MET A 189 -8.03 -7.74 0.41
N SER A 190 -7.29 -7.63 1.49
CA SER A 190 -6.57 -8.75 2.08
C SER A 190 -7.53 -9.61 2.88
N SER A 191 -7.77 -10.84 2.46
CA SER A 191 -8.69 -11.80 3.09
C SER A 191 -8.04 -13.18 3.18
N PRO A 192 -6.91 -13.31 3.89
CA PRO A 192 -6.24 -14.60 4.04
C PRO A 192 -7.14 -15.60 4.75
N PHE A 193 -6.93 -16.90 4.48
CA PHE A 193 -7.63 -17.96 5.16
C PHE A 193 -6.70 -19.12 5.53
N LEU A 194 -7.15 -19.93 6.47
CA LEU A 194 -6.49 -21.18 6.85
C LEU A 194 -7.29 -22.35 6.27
N LEU A 195 -6.64 -23.17 5.45
CA LEU A 195 -7.19 -24.46 5.03
C LEU A 195 -6.67 -25.52 6.02
N ARG A 196 -7.59 -26.05 6.84
CA ARG A 196 -7.31 -27.07 7.82
C ARG A 196 -7.80 -28.41 7.33
N VAL A 197 -6.89 -29.37 7.12
CA VAL A 197 -7.19 -30.70 6.59
C VAL A 197 -7.10 -31.73 7.71
N PHE A 198 -8.10 -32.60 7.81
CA PHE A 198 -8.22 -33.57 8.90
C PHE A 198 -7.84 -35.00 8.49
N GLY A 199 -7.27 -35.70 9.44
CA GLY A 199 -6.89 -37.11 9.37
C GLY A 199 -6.90 -37.78 10.75
N ARG A 200 -6.06 -38.78 10.90
CA ARG A 200 -5.88 -39.51 12.18
C ARG A 200 -4.40 -39.80 12.39
N SER A 201 -3.88 -39.43 13.57
CA SER A 201 -2.47 -39.64 13.93
C SER A 201 -2.11 -41.12 14.08
N GLY A 202 -0.83 -41.41 13.91
CA GLY A 202 -0.26 -42.71 14.11
C GLY A 202 1.26 -42.71 14.05
N HIS A 203 1.87 -43.85 14.39
CA HIS A 203 3.31 -44.00 14.28
C HIS A 203 3.71 -44.13 12.80
N ALA A 204 4.71 -43.35 12.35
CA ALA A 204 5.06 -43.28 10.92
C ALA A 204 5.53 -44.62 10.32
N SER A 205 6.01 -45.55 11.14
CA SER A 205 6.37 -46.91 10.69
C SER A 205 5.17 -47.83 10.41
N MET A 206 3.95 -47.40 10.78
CA MET A 206 2.71 -48.14 10.56
C MET A 206 1.65 -47.28 9.84
N PRO A 207 1.92 -46.86 8.62
CA PRO A 207 1.04 -45.88 7.93
C PRO A 207 -0.37 -46.41 7.69
N GLY A 208 -0.55 -47.73 7.59
CA GLY A 208 -1.86 -48.35 7.34
C GLY A 208 -2.89 -48.22 8.46
N ILE A 209 -2.49 -47.84 9.68
CA ILE A 209 -3.41 -47.66 10.81
C ILE A 209 -3.76 -46.19 11.09
N ALA A 210 -3.19 -45.29 10.31
CA ALA A 210 -3.37 -43.85 10.43
C ALA A 210 -4.07 -43.26 9.17
N ASP A 211 -4.48 -42.01 9.24
CA ASP A 211 -4.96 -41.25 8.10
C ASP A 211 -4.15 -39.95 8.04
N ASN A 212 -3.29 -39.84 7.03
CA ASN A 212 -2.27 -38.78 6.98
C ASN A 212 -2.81 -37.49 6.43
N ALA A 213 -3.08 -36.49 7.29
CA ALA A 213 -3.59 -35.19 6.94
C ALA A 213 -2.64 -34.43 5.95
N LEU A 214 -1.31 -34.60 6.09
CA LEU A 214 -0.35 -33.97 5.18
C LEU A 214 -0.47 -34.51 3.75
N VAL A 215 -0.67 -35.84 3.60
CA VAL A 215 -0.86 -36.48 2.28
C VAL A 215 -2.19 -36.05 1.66
N LYS A 216 -3.25 -35.92 2.48
CA LYS A 216 -4.56 -35.42 2.03
C LYS A 216 -4.51 -33.94 1.64
N ALA A 217 -3.67 -33.14 2.27
CA ALA A 217 -3.50 -31.72 1.95
C ALA A 217 -2.81 -31.48 0.60
N ALA A 218 -1.89 -32.37 0.18
CA ALA A 218 -1.08 -32.16 -1.02
C ALA A 218 -1.90 -31.90 -2.31
N PRO A 219 -2.95 -32.68 -2.66
CA PRO A 219 -3.77 -32.39 -3.82
C PRO A 219 -4.56 -31.09 -3.68
N LEU A 220 -5.00 -30.70 -2.48
CA LEU A 220 -5.71 -29.44 -2.24
C LEU A 220 -4.78 -28.24 -2.44
N ILE A 221 -3.52 -28.32 -1.97
CA ILE A 221 -2.50 -27.29 -2.21
C ILE A 221 -2.24 -27.16 -3.71
N ALA A 222 -2.07 -28.26 -4.44
CA ALA A 222 -1.86 -28.24 -5.88
C ALA A 222 -3.06 -27.63 -6.63
N GLN A 223 -4.28 -27.93 -6.17
CA GLN A 223 -5.51 -27.38 -6.74
C GLN A 223 -5.65 -25.88 -6.48
N LEU A 224 -5.29 -25.39 -5.30
CA LEU A 224 -5.22 -23.96 -5.01
C LEU A 224 -4.15 -23.24 -5.84
N GLY A 225 -3.01 -23.89 -6.09
CA GLY A 225 -1.92 -23.34 -6.89
C GLY A 225 -2.26 -23.12 -8.37
N VAL A 226 -3.34 -23.72 -8.86
CA VAL A 226 -3.88 -23.54 -10.21
C VAL A 226 -5.29 -22.96 -10.19
N PHE A 227 -5.64 -22.26 -9.13
CA PHE A 227 -6.94 -21.62 -9.00
C PHE A 227 -7.13 -20.55 -10.08
N GLU A 228 -8.21 -20.65 -10.82
CA GLU A 228 -8.56 -19.71 -11.88
C GLU A 228 -10.02 -19.27 -11.75
N GLN A 229 -10.26 -18.02 -12.03
CA GLN A 229 -11.59 -17.44 -12.17
C GLN A 229 -11.76 -16.78 -13.54
N LYS A 230 -13.00 -16.66 -13.97
CA LYS A 230 -13.31 -15.81 -15.14
C LYS A 230 -12.92 -14.37 -14.83
N PRO A 231 -12.23 -13.71 -15.76
CA PRO A 231 -11.89 -12.30 -15.60
C PRO A 231 -13.12 -11.42 -15.36
N GLN A 232 -12.99 -10.46 -14.46
CA GLN A 232 -13.99 -9.43 -14.17
C GLN A 232 -13.36 -8.07 -14.37
N LEU A 233 -14.09 -7.15 -14.99
CA LEU A 233 -13.61 -5.76 -15.12
C LEU A 233 -14.21 -4.94 -13.99
N ILE A 234 -13.34 -4.32 -13.22
CA ILE A 234 -13.70 -3.29 -12.26
C ILE A 234 -13.56 -1.91 -12.93
N PRO A 235 -14.29 -0.87 -12.46
CA PRO A 235 -14.31 0.45 -13.11
C PRO A 235 -12.93 1.07 -13.33
N GLU A 236 -12.00 0.83 -12.41
CA GLU A 236 -10.63 1.35 -12.48
C GLU A 236 -9.86 0.71 -13.64
N VAL A 237 -10.03 -0.60 -13.83
CA VAL A 237 -9.42 -1.34 -14.94
C VAL A 237 -10.05 -0.93 -16.27
N GLU A 238 -11.38 -0.76 -16.34
CA GLU A 238 -12.05 -0.24 -17.54
C GLU A 238 -11.52 1.14 -17.92
N ALA A 239 -11.40 2.04 -16.96
CA ALA A 239 -10.87 3.40 -17.20
C ALA A 239 -9.39 3.36 -17.64
N PHE A 240 -8.56 2.50 -17.03
CA PHE A 240 -7.18 2.29 -17.46
C PHE A 240 -7.11 1.75 -18.90
N LEU A 241 -7.89 0.73 -19.23
CA LEU A 241 -7.95 0.16 -20.57
C LEU A 241 -8.44 1.18 -21.62
N GLN A 242 -9.42 2.00 -21.27
CA GLN A 242 -9.89 3.09 -22.15
C GLN A 242 -8.76 4.08 -22.47
N ILE A 243 -7.92 4.39 -21.49
CA ILE A 243 -6.73 5.25 -21.69
C ILE A 243 -5.69 4.51 -22.53
N LEU A 244 -5.37 3.26 -22.18
CA LEU A 244 -4.31 2.50 -22.82
C LEU A 244 -4.65 2.10 -24.25
N LEU A 245 -5.82 1.49 -24.48
CA LEU A 245 -6.23 0.89 -25.74
C LEU A 245 -7.14 1.77 -26.59
N GLY A 246 -7.80 2.78 -25.98
CA GLY A 246 -8.87 3.56 -26.62
C GLY A 246 -10.22 2.85 -26.62
N GLU A 247 -10.30 1.66 -26.05
CA GLU A 247 -11.51 0.84 -25.93
C GLU A 247 -11.43 -0.04 -24.68
N VAL A 248 -12.55 -0.62 -24.27
CA VAL A 248 -12.62 -1.63 -23.23
C VAL A 248 -12.94 -2.99 -23.90
N PRO A 249 -11.99 -3.93 -24.00
CA PRO A 249 -12.21 -5.25 -24.57
C PRO A 249 -13.17 -6.09 -23.72
N ALA A 250 -13.67 -7.20 -24.30
CA ALA A 250 -14.33 -8.23 -23.49
C ALA A 250 -13.36 -8.79 -22.43
N PRO A 251 -13.84 -9.14 -21.21
CA PRO A 251 -12.96 -9.55 -20.12
C PRO A 251 -11.96 -10.64 -20.47
N GLU A 252 -12.38 -11.64 -21.26
CA GLU A 252 -11.56 -12.75 -21.74
C GLU A 252 -10.43 -12.34 -22.69
N ASP A 253 -10.56 -11.22 -23.38
CA ASP A 253 -9.58 -10.72 -24.37
C ASP A 253 -8.57 -9.72 -23.77
N VAL A 254 -8.82 -9.24 -22.53
CA VAL A 254 -8.06 -8.12 -21.93
C VAL A 254 -6.57 -8.41 -21.87
N LEU A 255 -6.16 -9.59 -21.36
CA LEU A 255 -4.74 -9.91 -21.19
C LEU A 255 -4.01 -10.02 -22.54
N ASP A 256 -4.64 -10.61 -23.54
CA ASP A 256 -4.03 -10.71 -24.87
C ASP A 256 -3.91 -9.35 -25.54
N ARG A 257 -4.92 -8.47 -25.37
CA ARG A 257 -4.89 -7.09 -25.87
C ARG A 257 -3.83 -6.25 -25.15
N ALA A 258 -3.75 -6.35 -23.81
CA ALA A 258 -2.74 -5.68 -23.01
C ALA A 258 -1.32 -6.15 -23.36
N ARG A 259 -1.11 -7.47 -23.48
CA ARG A 259 0.18 -8.08 -23.86
C ARG A 259 0.64 -7.68 -25.26
N ALA A 260 -0.29 -7.47 -26.19
CA ALA A 260 0.00 -6.97 -27.53
C ALA A 260 0.54 -5.54 -27.54
N VAL A 261 0.20 -4.73 -26.50
CA VAL A 261 0.74 -3.39 -26.30
C VAL A 261 2.12 -3.46 -25.60
N SER A 262 2.18 -4.20 -24.50
CA SER A 262 3.39 -4.36 -23.70
C SER A 262 3.22 -5.54 -22.74
N PRO A 263 4.26 -6.40 -22.51
CA PRO A 263 4.25 -7.38 -21.42
C PRO A 263 3.94 -6.76 -20.06
N LEU A 264 4.52 -5.62 -19.73
CA LEU A 264 4.29 -4.89 -18.49
C LEU A 264 2.81 -4.49 -18.33
N ALA A 265 2.11 -4.10 -19.42
CA ALA A 265 0.69 -3.79 -19.35
C ALA A 265 -0.15 -5.00 -18.92
N ALA A 266 0.19 -6.19 -19.40
CA ALA A 266 -0.49 -7.43 -18.98
C ALA A 266 -0.18 -7.78 -17.53
N GLU A 267 1.08 -7.64 -17.08
CA GLU A 267 1.52 -7.91 -15.72
C GLU A 267 0.83 -6.98 -14.70
N LEU A 268 0.65 -5.71 -15.04
CA LEU A 268 -0.06 -4.74 -14.19
C LEU A 268 -1.56 -5.06 -14.06
N ILE A 269 -2.18 -5.58 -15.12
CA ILE A 269 -3.64 -5.79 -15.18
C ILE A 269 -4.02 -7.18 -14.64
N GLU A 270 -3.22 -8.22 -14.87
CA GLU A 270 -3.54 -9.61 -14.54
C GLU A 270 -4.08 -9.81 -13.11
N PRO A 271 -3.41 -9.32 -12.04
CA PRO A 271 -3.89 -9.49 -10.67
C PRO A 271 -5.19 -8.72 -10.37
N LEU A 272 -5.61 -7.83 -11.27
CA LEU A 272 -6.79 -6.97 -11.10
C LEU A 272 -8.04 -7.50 -11.82
N LEU A 273 -7.93 -8.66 -12.48
CA LEU A 273 -9.06 -9.28 -13.22
C LEU A 273 -9.83 -10.30 -12.40
N SER A 274 -9.27 -10.76 -11.28
CA SER A 274 -9.92 -11.75 -10.41
C SER A 274 -9.38 -11.67 -8.98
N MET A 275 -10.02 -12.40 -8.06
CA MET A 275 -9.35 -12.66 -6.79
C MET A 275 -8.11 -13.53 -7.03
N THR A 276 -7.08 -13.33 -6.21
CA THR A 276 -5.86 -14.13 -6.24
C THR A 276 -5.79 -15.02 -5.02
N VAL A 277 -5.28 -16.25 -5.19
CA VAL A 277 -5.18 -17.28 -4.15
C VAL A 277 -3.79 -17.89 -4.21
N ALA A 278 -3.02 -17.78 -3.14
CA ALA A 278 -1.64 -18.27 -3.08
C ALA A 278 -1.38 -19.00 -1.74
N PRO A 279 -1.21 -20.34 -1.72
CA PRO A 279 -0.72 -21.04 -0.56
C PRO A 279 0.71 -20.59 -0.22
N THR A 280 0.93 -20.10 1.01
CA THR A 280 2.22 -19.49 1.40
C THR A 280 2.93 -20.24 2.52
N LYS A 281 2.20 -20.97 3.38
CA LYS A 281 2.77 -21.69 4.52
C LYS A 281 1.99 -22.97 4.75
N ALA A 282 2.70 -24.05 5.15
CA ALA A 282 2.08 -25.32 5.56
C ALA A 282 2.72 -25.82 6.86
N HIS A 283 1.89 -26.30 7.79
CA HIS A 283 2.31 -26.91 9.03
C HIS A 283 1.53 -28.20 9.29
N ALA A 284 2.20 -29.30 9.66
CA ALA A 284 1.52 -30.57 9.90
C ALA A 284 2.01 -31.32 11.17
N SER A 285 3.33 -31.42 11.38
CA SER A 285 3.89 -32.14 12.55
C SER A 285 5.31 -31.66 12.82
N ASP A 286 5.64 -31.50 14.12
CA ASP A 286 7.00 -31.18 14.59
C ASP A 286 7.85 -32.45 14.78
N LYS A 287 7.26 -33.65 14.63
CA LYS A 287 7.93 -34.93 14.89
C LYS A 287 7.96 -35.81 13.64
N ARG A 288 9.18 -36.17 13.19
CA ARG A 288 9.42 -37.03 12.03
C ARG A 288 8.70 -38.39 12.10
N ASN A 289 8.54 -38.95 13.29
CA ASN A 289 8.00 -40.30 13.50
C ASN A 289 6.48 -40.32 13.82
N VAL A 290 5.77 -39.19 13.64
CA VAL A 290 4.34 -39.06 13.88
C VAL A 290 3.63 -38.69 12.61
N ILE A 291 2.63 -39.45 12.17
CA ILE A 291 1.69 -39.09 11.11
C ILE A 291 0.75 -38.04 11.68
N PRO A 292 0.62 -36.87 11.05
CA PRO A 292 -0.23 -35.80 11.56
C PRO A 292 -1.72 -36.10 11.39
N ALA A 293 -2.51 -35.74 12.42
CA ALA A 293 -3.97 -35.74 12.35
C ALA A 293 -4.55 -34.46 11.74
N VAL A 294 -3.76 -33.39 11.69
CA VAL A 294 -4.15 -32.10 11.10
C VAL A 294 -3.00 -31.58 10.26
N CYS A 295 -3.32 -30.98 9.12
CA CYS A 295 -2.41 -30.17 8.32
C CYS A 295 -3.07 -28.81 8.10
N GLU A 296 -2.37 -27.74 8.45
CA GLU A 296 -2.82 -26.37 8.29
C GLU A 296 -2.03 -25.69 7.18
N ILE A 297 -2.74 -25.10 6.21
CA ILE A 297 -2.18 -24.35 5.10
C ILE A 297 -2.65 -22.92 5.21
N THR A 298 -1.71 -21.96 5.36
CA THR A 298 -2.01 -20.54 5.25
C THR A 298 -2.05 -20.15 3.79
N VAL A 299 -3.11 -19.46 3.39
CA VAL A 299 -3.35 -19.05 2.02
C VAL A 299 -3.55 -17.53 2.00
N ASP A 300 -2.69 -16.81 1.28
CA ASP A 300 -2.95 -15.41 0.95
C ASP A 300 -4.08 -15.36 -0.09
N CYS A 301 -5.05 -14.52 0.17
CA CYS A 301 -6.20 -14.31 -0.72
C CYS A 301 -6.46 -12.81 -0.83
N ARG A 302 -6.49 -12.32 -2.09
CA ARG A 302 -6.76 -10.91 -2.36
C ARG A 302 -8.01 -10.79 -3.22
N LEU A 303 -9.00 -10.07 -2.71
CA LEU A 303 -10.31 -9.90 -3.33
C LEU A 303 -10.40 -8.57 -4.09
N LEU A 304 -11.11 -8.57 -5.21
CA LEU A 304 -11.41 -7.33 -5.93
C LEU A 304 -12.35 -6.43 -5.09
N PRO A 305 -12.27 -5.11 -5.22
CA PRO A 305 -13.23 -4.21 -4.62
C PRO A 305 -14.67 -4.59 -4.93
N GLY A 306 -15.48 -4.79 -3.87
CA GLY A 306 -16.86 -5.25 -3.95
C GLY A 306 -17.07 -6.76 -3.79
N GLN A 307 -16.03 -7.57 -3.76
CA GLN A 307 -16.09 -8.96 -3.33
C GLN A 307 -16.08 -9.05 -1.78
N THR A 308 -16.62 -10.15 -1.24
CA THR A 308 -16.66 -10.39 0.21
C THR A 308 -15.93 -11.66 0.61
N PRO A 309 -15.40 -11.74 1.85
CA PRO A 309 -14.75 -12.96 2.37
C PRO A 309 -15.66 -14.20 2.27
N GLU A 310 -16.97 -14.06 2.54
CA GLU A 310 -17.93 -15.15 2.47
C GLU A 310 -18.12 -15.63 1.03
N GLY A 311 -18.21 -14.70 0.06
CA GLY A 311 -18.31 -15.02 -1.36
C GLY A 311 -17.06 -15.74 -1.88
N ALA A 312 -15.89 -15.28 -1.44
CA ALA A 312 -14.61 -15.90 -1.75
C ALA A 312 -14.52 -17.33 -1.17
N ALA A 313 -14.87 -17.52 0.11
CA ALA A 313 -14.89 -18.82 0.75
C ALA A 313 -15.80 -19.81 0.03
N ALA A 314 -17.02 -19.39 -0.37
CA ALA A 314 -17.95 -20.21 -1.13
C ALA A 314 -17.36 -20.61 -2.51
N THR A 315 -16.69 -19.69 -3.19
CA THR A 315 -16.03 -19.95 -4.46
C THR A 315 -14.88 -20.95 -4.32
N ILE A 316 -14.03 -20.77 -3.30
CA ILE A 316 -12.90 -21.66 -3.00
C ILE A 316 -13.40 -23.05 -2.59
N ALA A 317 -14.43 -23.14 -1.76
CA ALA A 317 -15.04 -24.41 -1.39
C ALA A 317 -15.61 -25.17 -2.62
N SER A 318 -16.27 -24.44 -3.53
CA SER A 318 -16.76 -25.01 -4.79
C SER A 318 -15.61 -25.50 -5.69
N TRP A 319 -14.49 -24.80 -5.70
CA TRP A 319 -13.29 -25.17 -6.46
C TRP A 319 -12.61 -26.42 -5.91
N LEU A 320 -12.47 -26.50 -4.58
CA LEU A 320 -11.83 -27.64 -3.90
C LEU A 320 -12.72 -28.88 -3.88
N GLY A 321 -14.04 -28.72 -3.91
CA GLY A 321 -15.01 -29.82 -3.82
C GLY A 321 -15.14 -30.38 -2.39
N ASP A 322 -15.86 -31.51 -2.27
CA ASP A 322 -16.08 -32.18 -0.97
C ASP A 322 -14.81 -32.84 -0.45
N GLY A 323 -14.57 -32.74 0.86
CA GLY A 323 -13.40 -33.32 1.50
C GLY A 323 -13.39 -33.14 3.03
N ASP A 324 -12.48 -33.86 3.70
CA ASP A 324 -12.26 -33.72 5.15
C ASP A 324 -11.40 -32.48 5.46
N TYR A 325 -11.92 -31.30 5.16
CA TYR A 325 -11.25 -30.03 5.44
C TYR A 325 -12.21 -28.96 5.93
N GLU A 326 -11.66 -27.90 6.49
CA GLU A 326 -12.32 -26.70 6.95
C GLU A 326 -11.61 -25.46 6.36
N LEU A 327 -12.38 -24.47 5.89
CA LEU A 327 -11.89 -23.14 5.56
C LEU A 327 -12.18 -22.22 6.75
N VAL A 328 -11.12 -21.72 7.38
CA VAL A 328 -11.21 -20.74 8.47
C VAL A 328 -10.81 -19.39 7.92
N ASN A 329 -11.78 -18.53 7.71
CA ASN A 329 -11.53 -17.16 7.20
C ASN A 329 -11.05 -16.26 8.32
N THR A 330 -10.17 -15.33 7.99
CA THR A 330 -9.86 -14.17 8.81
C THR A 330 -10.74 -12.99 8.37
N GLU A 331 -10.82 -11.96 9.20
CA GLU A 331 -11.45 -10.69 8.79
C GLU A 331 -10.70 -10.09 7.61
N GLY A 332 -11.46 -9.58 6.61
CA GLY A 332 -10.88 -8.89 5.47
C GLY A 332 -10.53 -7.45 5.81
N LYS A 333 -9.39 -6.95 5.29
CA LYS A 333 -8.97 -5.55 5.39
C LYS A 333 -8.79 -4.96 4.00
N GLY A 334 -9.20 -3.71 3.77
CA GLY A 334 -9.13 -3.06 2.47
C GLY A 334 -10.33 -3.38 1.57
N GLY A 335 -10.13 -3.41 0.26
CA GLY A 335 -11.18 -3.68 -0.73
C GLY A 335 -12.06 -2.47 -1.03
N THR A 336 -11.59 -1.29 -0.70
CA THR A 336 -12.31 -0.03 -0.86
C THR A 336 -11.96 0.70 -2.14
N ARG A 337 -12.81 1.65 -2.54
CA ARG A 337 -12.59 2.51 -3.70
C ARG A 337 -13.08 3.92 -3.48
N SER A 338 -12.47 4.85 -4.20
CA SER A 338 -12.94 6.21 -4.38
C SER A 338 -13.45 6.42 -5.80
N GLU A 339 -14.35 7.38 -5.98
CA GLU A 339 -14.79 7.79 -7.32
C GLU A 339 -13.63 8.43 -8.08
N ILE A 340 -13.54 8.13 -9.39
CA ILE A 340 -12.58 8.76 -10.31
C ILE A 340 -13.18 10.10 -10.75
N GLY A 341 -12.64 11.20 -10.27
CA GLY A 341 -13.12 12.53 -10.61
C GLY A 341 -13.02 13.53 -9.46
N GLY A 342 -13.52 14.75 -9.72
CA GLY A 342 -13.54 15.83 -8.74
C GLY A 342 -12.17 16.48 -8.50
N PRO A 343 -12.09 17.38 -7.49
CA PRO A 343 -10.94 18.27 -7.28
C PRO A 343 -9.59 17.55 -7.16
N LEU A 344 -9.54 16.42 -6.46
CA LEU A 344 -8.29 15.67 -6.26
C LEU A 344 -7.82 15.01 -7.56
N TRP A 345 -8.75 14.43 -8.36
CA TRP A 345 -8.40 13.87 -9.66
C TRP A 345 -7.93 14.93 -10.65
N ASP A 346 -8.58 16.09 -10.64
CA ASP A 346 -8.18 17.23 -11.47
C ASP A 346 -6.80 17.76 -11.08
N ALA A 347 -6.47 17.75 -9.76
CA ALA A 347 -5.14 18.09 -9.26
C ALA A 347 -4.07 17.10 -9.77
N VAL A 348 -4.34 15.78 -9.71
CA VAL A 348 -3.42 14.76 -10.25
C VAL A 348 -3.18 14.98 -11.75
N ARG A 349 -4.24 15.12 -12.53
CA ARG A 349 -4.14 15.35 -13.99
C ARG A 349 -3.39 16.64 -14.33
N GLY A 350 -3.73 17.73 -13.63
CA GLY A 350 -3.09 19.03 -13.82
C GLY A 350 -1.60 19.00 -13.49
N PHE A 351 -1.21 18.29 -12.42
CA PHE A 351 0.19 18.12 -12.06
C PHE A 351 0.96 17.32 -13.12
N VAL A 352 0.40 16.20 -13.55
CA VAL A 352 1.04 15.32 -14.56
C VAL A 352 1.26 16.10 -15.87
N GLU A 353 0.25 16.81 -16.38
CA GLU A 353 0.38 17.62 -17.60
C GLU A 353 1.38 18.78 -17.44
N GLN A 354 1.45 19.39 -16.25
CA GLN A 354 2.43 20.45 -15.95
C GLN A 354 3.86 19.94 -15.92
N GLU A 355 4.11 18.79 -15.29
CA GLU A 355 5.46 18.22 -15.11
C GLU A 355 5.97 17.50 -16.37
N GLU A 356 5.08 16.90 -17.15
CA GLU A 356 5.41 16.18 -18.38
C GLU A 356 4.27 16.37 -19.42
N PRO A 357 4.33 17.43 -20.24
CA PRO A 357 3.30 17.72 -21.24
C PRO A 357 3.04 16.55 -22.19
N GLY A 358 1.77 16.13 -22.29
CA GLY A 358 1.33 14.99 -23.09
C GLY A 358 1.29 13.66 -22.33
N ALA A 359 1.82 13.59 -21.10
CA ALA A 359 1.59 12.46 -20.22
C ALA A 359 0.17 12.47 -19.64
N GLN A 360 -0.34 11.31 -19.24
CA GLN A 360 -1.69 11.17 -18.70
C GLN A 360 -1.67 10.49 -17.33
N ALA A 361 -2.53 10.98 -16.41
CA ALA A 361 -2.84 10.23 -15.20
C ALA A 361 -3.77 9.06 -15.56
N ALA A 362 -3.44 7.88 -15.07
CA ALA A 362 -4.22 6.67 -15.29
C ALA A 362 -4.72 6.09 -13.96
N PRO A 363 -6.04 5.91 -13.77
CA PRO A 363 -6.55 5.30 -12.55
C PRO A 363 -6.08 3.84 -12.45
N PHE A 364 -5.78 3.42 -11.23
CA PHE A 364 -5.24 2.11 -10.95
C PHE A 364 -5.88 1.51 -9.69
N CYS A 365 -5.83 0.20 -9.55
CA CYS A 365 -6.19 -0.52 -8.33
C CYS A 365 -4.94 -1.17 -7.77
N VAL A 366 -4.59 -0.89 -6.52
CA VAL A 366 -3.47 -1.58 -5.85
C VAL A 366 -3.84 -3.02 -5.57
N ALA A 367 -2.93 -3.95 -5.86
CA ALA A 367 -3.14 -5.38 -5.58
C ALA A 367 -3.02 -5.72 -4.07
N GLY A 368 -2.41 -4.83 -3.27
CA GLY A 368 -2.43 -4.82 -1.81
C GLY A 368 -3.57 -3.98 -1.24
N PHE A 369 -3.43 -3.57 0.01
CA PHE A 369 -4.25 -2.55 0.66
C PHE A 369 -3.35 -1.52 1.34
N THR A 370 -3.90 -0.37 1.70
CA THR A 370 -3.20 0.73 2.36
C THR A 370 -4.09 1.32 3.44
N ASP A 371 -3.56 2.20 4.26
CA ASP A 371 -4.33 2.97 5.24
C ASP A 371 -5.50 3.80 4.65
N SER A 372 -5.56 3.96 3.33
CA SER A 372 -6.67 4.68 2.66
C SER A 372 -8.05 4.07 2.94
N HIS A 373 -8.11 2.76 3.19
CA HIS A 373 -9.40 2.09 3.45
C HIS A 373 -10.04 2.58 4.76
N TRP A 374 -9.26 2.88 5.79
CA TRP A 374 -9.79 3.34 7.07
C TRP A 374 -10.57 4.65 6.95
N VAL A 375 -10.04 5.62 6.20
CA VAL A 375 -10.72 6.92 6.00
C VAL A 375 -11.85 6.83 4.99
N ARG A 376 -11.75 5.95 3.98
CA ARG A 376 -12.85 5.68 3.04
C ARG A 376 -14.04 5.07 3.77
N ASP A 377 -13.83 4.04 4.57
CA ASP A 377 -14.90 3.33 5.28
C ASP A 377 -15.54 4.19 6.37
N ALA A 378 -14.74 4.92 7.15
CA ALA A 378 -15.26 5.67 8.28
C ALA A 378 -15.92 6.99 7.90
N PHE A 379 -15.42 7.68 6.87
CA PHE A 379 -15.81 9.07 6.58
C PHE A 379 -16.30 9.28 5.16
N GLY A 380 -16.13 8.32 4.25
CA GLY A 380 -16.37 8.51 2.83
C GLY A 380 -15.34 9.44 2.16
N THR A 381 -14.17 9.60 2.76
CA THR A 381 -13.07 10.40 2.22
C THR A 381 -12.69 9.91 0.82
N VAL A 382 -12.55 10.81 -0.15
CA VAL A 382 -11.99 10.49 -1.45
C VAL A 382 -10.47 10.38 -1.29
N ALA A 383 -9.96 9.15 -1.27
CA ALA A 383 -8.55 8.84 -1.02
C ALA A 383 -7.89 8.28 -2.27
N TYR A 384 -6.76 8.89 -2.69
CA TYR A 384 -5.94 8.40 -3.79
C TYR A 384 -4.51 8.12 -3.31
N GLY A 385 -3.93 7.03 -3.85
CA GLY A 385 -2.50 6.77 -3.72
C GLY A 385 -1.76 7.36 -4.90
N PHE A 386 -0.94 8.40 -4.65
CA PHE A 386 -0.17 9.04 -5.70
C PHE A 386 1.08 9.73 -5.14
N PHE A 387 2.23 9.10 -5.34
CA PHE A 387 3.53 9.72 -5.09
C PHE A 387 4.35 9.64 -6.39
N PRO A 388 4.42 10.72 -7.20
CA PRO A 388 4.97 10.67 -8.54
C PRO A 388 6.47 10.34 -8.54
N ALA A 389 6.85 9.30 -9.29
CA ALA A 389 8.22 8.88 -9.49
C ALA A 389 8.52 8.71 -10.99
N ARG A 390 9.67 9.23 -11.45
CA ARG A 390 10.11 9.13 -12.84
C ARG A 390 11.61 8.91 -13.03
N ALA A 391 12.41 9.15 -11.99
CA ALA A 391 13.85 8.89 -12.01
C ALA A 391 14.15 7.44 -11.66
N MET A 392 13.36 6.83 -10.78
CA MET A 392 13.40 5.39 -10.51
C MET A 392 12.66 4.64 -11.63
N ASP A 393 13.30 3.60 -12.15
CA ASP A 393 12.65 2.67 -13.07
C ASP A 393 11.54 1.87 -12.34
N PRO A 394 10.32 1.76 -12.90
CA PRO A 394 9.19 1.12 -12.22
C PRO A 394 9.40 -0.34 -11.83
N GLU A 395 10.09 -1.15 -12.69
CA GLU A 395 10.38 -2.54 -12.35
C GLU A 395 11.40 -2.62 -11.20
N THR A 396 12.38 -1.72 -11.19
CA THR A 396 13.35 -1.60 -10.10
C THR A 396 12.66 -1.19 -8.81
N SER A 397 11.78 -0.19 -8.85
CA SER A 397 10.98 0.25 -7.69
C SER A 397 10.19 -0.93 -7.10
N ALA A 398 9.42 -1.62 -7.92
CA ALA A 398 8.61 -2.76 -7.50
C ALA A 398 9.41 -3.91 -6.86
N ARG A 399 10.67 -4.10 -7.28
CA ARG A 399 11.57 -5.12 -6.70
C ARG A 399 12.21 -4.70 -5.39
N LEU A 400 12.35 -3.39 -5.15
CA LEU A 400 13.03 -2.84 -3.99
C LEU A 400 12.11 -2.62 -2.79
N ILE A 401 10.82 -2.39 -3.02
CA ILE A 401 9.83 -2.26 -1.93
C ILE A 401 9.89 -3.50 -1.03
N GLN A 402 10.09 -3.28 0.27
CA GLN A 402 10.24 -4.31 1.31
C GLN A 402 11.40 -5.30 1.09
N SER A 403 12.28 -5.03 0.13
CA SER A 403 13.45 -5.86 -0.19
C SER A 403 14.76 -5.25 0.34
N ALA A 404 15.87 -5.97 0.20
CA ALA A 404 17.20 -5.41 0.48
C ALA A 404 17.57 -4.32 -0.54
N ASP A 405 18.48 -3.42 -0.16
CA ASP A 405 18.99 -2.34 -0.99
C ASP A 405 17.92 -1.32 -1.44
N GLU A 406 16.85 -1.17 -0.65
CA GLU A 406 15.81 -0.17 -0.84
C GLU A 406 16.42 1.23 -0.88
N ARG A 407 16.01 2.03 -1.85
CA ARG A 407 16.59 3.34 -2.10
C ARG A 407 15.70 4.21 -2.98
N VAL A 408 15.83 5.53 -2.85
CA VAL A 408 15.03 6.49 -3.64
C VAL A 408 15.90 7.60 -4.23
N PRO A 409 15.73 7.97 -5.52
CA PRO A 409 16.39 9.14 -6.10
C PRO A 409 15.90 10.44 -5.46
N VAL A 410 16.82 11.35 -5.16
CA VAL A 410 16.49 12.70 -4.68
C VAL A 410 15.56 13.44 -5.65
N ALA A 411 15.71 13.21 -6.95
CA ALA A 411 14.85 13.81 -7.96
C ALA A 411 13.37 13.42 -7.82
N ASP A 412 13.07 12.19 -7.39
CA ASP A 412 11.69 11.73 -7.13
C ASP A 412 11.16 12.32 -5.81
N LEU A 413 12.01 12.46 -4.78
CA LEU A 413 11.63 13.17 -3.56
C LEU A 413 11.27 14.64 -3.84
N GLU A 414 12.06 15.33 -4.66
CA GLU A 414 11.75 16.71 -5.09
C GLU A 414 10.45 16.78 -5.89
N LEU A 415 10.20 15.81 -6.75
CA LEU A 415 8.95 15.69 -7.51
C LEU A 415 7.77 15.50 -6.55
N GLY A 416 7.93 14.65 -5.52
CA GLY A 416 6.95 14.46 -4.45
C GLY A 416 6.63 15.75 -3.69
N VAL A 417 7.66 16.53 -3.29
CA VAL A 417 7.45 17.84 -2.63
C VAL A 417 6.65 18.81 -3.51
N ARG A 418 6.93 18.83 -4.83
CA ARG A 418 6.18 19.68 -5.78
C ARG A 418 4.75 19.19 -5.91
N TRP A 419 4.54 17.88 -6.00
CA TRP A 419 3.22 17.27 -6.07
C TRP A 419 2.35 17.66 -4.86
N ILE A 420 2.86 17.45 -3.65
CA ILE A 420 2.10 17.74 -2.43
C ILE A 420 1.78 19.23 -2.32
N THR A 421 2.73 20.10 -2.70
CA THR A 421 2.50 21.55 -2.76
C THR A 421 1.40 21.91 -3.77
N HIS A 422 1.40 21.26 -4.94
CA HIS A 422 0.38 21.45 -5.97
C HIS A 422 -0.99 20.95 -5.48
N ALA A 423 -1.06 19.74 -4.93
CA ALA A 423 -2.30 19.14 -4.44
C ALA A 423 -2.95 20.00 -3.34
N ALA A 424 -2.15 20.47 -2.36
CA ALA A 424 -2.65 21.35 -1.30
C ALA A 424 -3.27 22.63 -1.86
N ARG A 425 -2.62 23.27 -2.85
CA ARG A 425 -3.12 24.49 -3.48
C ARG A 425 -4.33 24.26 -4.38
N ALA A 426 -4.37 23.14 -5.09
CA ALA A 426 -5.46 22.83 -6.01
C ALA A 426 -6.73 22.35 -5.29
N VAL A 427 -6.58 21.59 -4.20
CA VAL A 427 -7.71 21.00 -3.47
C VAL A 427 -8.23 21.95 -2.38
N CYS A 428 -7.34 22.48 -1.55
CA CYS A 428 -7.74 23.38 -0.45
C CYS A 428 -7.92 24.85 -0.92
N GLY A 429 -7.53 25.23 -2.12
CA GLY A 429 -7.79 26.52 -2.76
C GLY A 429 -6.86 27.63 -2.33
#